data_378c1c6226d57c19497e76c6f8875b94
#
_entry.id   378c1c6226d57c19497e76c6f8875b94
#
_cell.length_a   1.000
_cell.length_b   1.000
_cell.length_c   1.000
_cell.angle_alpha   90.00
_cell.angle_beta   90.00
_cell.angle_gamma   90.00
#
_symmetry.space_group_name_H-M   'P 1'
#
loop_
_entity.id
_entity.type
_entity.pdbx_description
1 polymer ?
#
loop_
_entity_poly.entity_id
_entity_poly.type
_entity_poly.pdbx_seq_one_letter_code
_entity_poly.pdbx_strand_id
1 'polypeptide(L)'
;MKITSKIIAAAFVAVAALGLVSCEKKQVLKLYSWTYYTPTDVVAAFETEFNCKVVVSEYDSNETMYNKLVNGGAKSFDIVVPSQDFVSIMLKKGMLQPIDQSKFTNRNKINPKILEKIPYDPEMVYAVPYYFGAAGISVNKKKVPGGNYERTWNIFADPQFAGHASMMDDYREVLGDALKYQGYSVCSKNEEELKSAVNLIKTKWLPNIVKFDAEGFGKDFARGDLWLCQGYAECVYGEVPQDEWADTIDFFIPEDGGPSYLDSLCILKDSKNVGLASEFINFIHRPENYAKFLDFFRFPDYVNIEAEKFRTTTPMYPAEIMEKCELKNDIGDWLDKYYSMWESLRISTN
;
A
#
# COMPACT_ATOMS: atom_id res chain seq x y z
N MET A 1 -21.81 41.78 63.11
CA MET A 1 -21.25 40.45 62.90
C MET A 1 -22.13 39.61 61.98
N LYS A 2 -22.50 40.13 60.78
CA LYS A 2 -23.32 39.43 59.75
C LYS A 2 -22.81 39.60 58.31
N ILE A 3 -21.62 40.18 58.12
CA ILE A 3 -21.09 40.42 56.74
C ILE A 3 -20.02 39.38 56.35
N THR A 4 -19.39 38.67 57.28
CA THR A 4 -18.34 37.70 57.01
C THR A 4 -18.83 36.34 56.51
N SER A 5 -20.08 35.95 56.75
CA SER A 5 -20.61 34.64 56.35
C SER A 5 -21.05 34.60 54.87
N LYS A 6 -21.41 35.77 54.26
CA LYS A 6 -21.81 35.82 52.85
C LYS A 6 -20.64 35.82 51.86
N ILE A 7 -19.45 36.29 52.28
CA ILE A 7 -18.25 36.31 51.45
C ILE A 7 -17.62 34.90 51.36
N ILE A 8 -17.71 34.14 52.46
CA ILE A 8 -17.21 32.74 52.45
C ILE A 8 -18.06 31.81 51.62
N ALA A 9 -19.41 32.02 51.57
CA ALA A 9 -20.27 31.23 50.73
C ALA A 9 -20.09 31.51 49.20
N ALA A 10 -19.79 32.77 48.85
CA ALA A 10 -19.53 33.15 47.47
C ALA A 10 -18.16 32.61 46.96
N ALA A 11 -17.16 32.53 47.83
CA ALA A 11 -15.85 31.95 47.49
C ALA A 11 -15.91 30.42 47.29
N PHE A 12 -16.75 29.70 48.07
CA PHE A 12 -16.94 28.27 47.90
C PHE A 12 -17.71 27.88 46.60
N VAL A 13 -18.64 28.73 46.16
CA VAL A 13 -19.38 28.52 44.89
C VAL A 13 -18.46 28.81 43.68
N ALA A 14 -17.55 29.79 43.78
CA ALA A 14 -16.60 30.09 42.69
C ALA A 14 -15.51 29.00 42.54
N VAL A 15 -15.09 28.36 43.64
CA VAL A 15 -14.10 27.24 43.59
C VAL A 15 -14.75 25.95 43.11
N ALA A 16 -16.03 25.71 43.38
CA ALA A 16 -16.76 24.56 42.86
C ALA A 16 -17.07 24.67 41.34
N ALA A 17 -17.14 25.89 40.79
CA ALA A 17 -17.33 26.08 39.33
C ALA A 17 -16.04 25.92 38.52
N LEU A 18 -14.85 25.99 39.14
CA LEU A 18 -13.54 25.75 38.50
C LEU A 18 -13.07 24.27 38.53
N GLY A 19 -13.83 23.39 39.20
CA GLY A 19 -13.50 21.98 39.40
C GLY A 19 -14.16 21.02 38.41
N LEU A 20 -14.99 21.50 37.48
CA LEU A 20 -15.59 20.69 36.42
C LEU A 20 -14.84 20.86 35.08
N VAL A 21 -13.52 20.75 35.10
CA VAL A 21 -12.81 20.27 33.90
C VAL A 21 -13.20 18.80 33.81
N SER A 22 -14.34 18.53 33.17
CA SER A 22 -14.70 17.19 32.72
C SER A 22 -13.52 16.68 31.94
N CYS A 23 -12.85 15.66 32.45
CA CYS A 23 -11.89 14.91 31.67
C CYS A 23 -12.69 14.14 30.63
N GLU A 24 -13.10 14.86 29.59
CA GLU A 24 -13.86 14.29 28.48
C GLU A 24 -12.98 13.18 27.90
N LYS A 25 -13.46 11.94 28.00
CA LYS A 25 -12.72 10.77 27.52
C LYS A 25 -12.49 10.98 26.02
N LYS A 26 -11.23 11.19 25.64
CA LYS A 26 -10.88 11.37 24.22
C LYS A 26 -11.48 10.26 23.39
N GLN A 27 -12.05 10.61 22.24
CA GLN A 27 -12.49 9.63 21.25
C GLN A 27 -11.29 8.80 20.80
N VAL A 28 -11.50 7.50 20.55
CA VAL A 28 -10.47 6.58 20.10
C VAL A 28 -10.84 6.11 18.70
N LEU A 29 -10.01 6.46 17.73
CA LEU A 29 -10.07 5.95 16.36
C LEU A 29 -9.17 4.73 16.23
N LYS A 30 -9.67 3.64 15.67
CA LYS A 30 -8.93 2.39 15.52
C LYS A 30 -8.68 2.11 14.06
N LEU A 31 -7.43 2.23 13.65
CA LEU A 31 -6.95 1.98 12.30
C LEU A 31 -6.35 0.57 12.20
N TYR A 32 -6.74 -0.20 11.19
CA TYR A 32 -6.15 -1.48 10.83
C TYR A 32 -5.51 -1.34 9.46
N SER A 33 -4.18 -1.30 9.41
CA SER A 33 -3.38 -0.90 8.26
C SER A 33 -2.28 -1.92 7.99
N TRP A 34 -1.61 -1.77 6.88
CA TRP A 34 -0.39 -2.51 6.55
C TRP A 34 0.74 -2.21 7.55
N THR A 35 1.60 -3.18 7.79
CA THR A 35 2.80 -3.02 8.63
C THR A 35 3.66 -1.88 8.10
N TYR A 36 4.07 -0.98 9.00
CA TYR A 36 4.86 0.23 8.72
C TYR A 36 4.23 1.26 7.77
N TYR A 37 2.95 1.17 7.45
CA TYR A 37 2.29 1.95 6.40
C TYR A 37 1.71 3.29 6.88
N THR A 38 1.82 3.60 8.16
CA THR A 38 1.22 4.80 8.76
C THR A 38 2.26 5.65 9.47
N PRO A 39 2.68 6.82 8.90
CA PRO A 39 3.66 7.70 9.53
C PRO A 39 3.17 8.21 10.90
N THR A 40 3.99 8.03 11.92
CA THR A 40 3.63 8.34 13.32
C THR A 40 3.46 9.83 13.58
N ASP A 41 4.20 10.68 12.89
CA ASP A 41 4.10 12.14 12.99
C ASP A 41 2.78 12.68 12.42
N VAL A 42 2.28 12.08 11.33
CA VAL A 42 0.97 12.40 10.74
C VAL A 42 -0.15 12.00 11.71
N VAL A 43 -0.04 10.82 12.33
CA VAL A 43 -0.98 10.36 13.36
C VAL A 43 -0.97 11.30 14.55
N ALA A 44 0.19 11.68 15.07
CA ALA A 44 0.31 12.58 16.22
C ALA A 44 -0.25 13.98 15.94
N ALA A 45 -0.08 14.47 14.71
CA ALA A 45 -0.68 15.73 14.28
C ALA A 45 -2.21 15.65 14.26
N PHE A 46 -2.79 14.56 13.74
CA PHE A 46 -4.23 14.32 13.78
C PHE A 46 -4.76 14.24 15.22
N GLU A 47 -4.11 13.47 16.09
CA GLU A 47 -4.51 13.35 17.50
C GLU A 47 -4.56 14.72 18.20
N THR A 48 -3.61 15.59 17.85
CA THR A 48 -3.52 16.95 18.42
C THR A 48 -4.64 17.82 17.90
N GLU A 49 -4.89 17.85 16.60
CA GLU A 49 -5.88 18.71 15.97
C GLU A 49 -7.32 18.32 16.38
N PHE A 50 -7.61 17.03 16.42
CA PHE A 50 -8.96 16.51 16.69
C PHE A 50 -9.19 16.12 18.17
N ASN A 51 -8.23 16.38 19.05
CA ASN A 51 -8.29 16.02 20.48
C ASN A 51 -8.74 14.57 20.70
N CYS A 52 -8.18 13.64 19.93
CA CYS A 52 -8.52 12.22 19.96
C CYS A 52 -7.30 11.34 20.25
N LYS A 53 -7.48 10.01 20.21
CA LYS A 53 -6.42 9.02 20.19
C LYS A 53 -6.59 8.11 18.97
N VAL A 54 -5.51 7.85 18.25
CA VAL A 54 -5.48 6.85 17.16
C VAL A 54 -4.73 5.62 17.65
N VAL A 55 -5.34 4.45 17.48
CA VAL A 55 -4.70 3.15 17.78
C VAL A 55 -4.53 2.42 16.46
N VAL A 56 -3.29 2.25 16.05
CA VAL A 56 -2.91 1.52 14.84
C VAL A 56 -2.68 0.06 15.19
N SER A 57 -3.32 -0.83 14.45
CA SER A 57 -3.05 -2.26 14.41
C SER A 57 -2.60 -2.62 13.00
N GLU A 58 -1.69 -3.57 12.88
CA GLU A 58 -1.05 -3.87 11.60
C GLU A 58 -1.35 -5.28 11.12
N TYR A 59 -1.21 -5.49 9.80
CA TYR A 59 -1.27 -6.77 9.11
C TYR A 59 -0.27 -6.79 7.95
N ASP A 60 0.07 -7.98 7.50
CA ASP A 60 1.08 -8.29 6.48
C ASP A 60 0.49 -8.72 5.13
N SER A 61 -0.79 -9.14 5.12
CA SER A 61 -1.48 -9.56 3.89
C SER A 61 -2.97 -9.25 3.92
N ASN A 62 -3.57 -9.05 2.74
CA ASN A 62 -5.01 -8.86 2.59
C ASN A 62 -5.79 -10.06 3.15
N GLU A 63 -5.29 -11.28 2.98
CA GLU A 63 -5.88 -12.52 3.47
C GLU A 63 -5.92 -12.53 5.00
N THR A 64 -4.81 -12.20 5.66
CA THR A 64 -4.73 -12.09 7.13
C THR A 64 -5.72 -11.04 7.63
N MET A 65 -5.74 -9.86 7.02
CA MET A 65 -6.69 -8.80 7.34
C MET A 65 -8.14 -9.27 7.20
N TYR A 66 -8.49 -9.80 6.02
CA TYR A 66 -9.85 -10.20 5.70
C TYR A 66 -10.33 -11.34 6.61
N ASN A 67 -9.51 -12.38 6.81
CA ASN A 67 -9.83 -13.49 7.69
C ASN A 67 -10.10 -13.03 9.14
N LYS A 68 -9.30 -12.09 9.66
CA LYS A 68 -9.55 -11.51 10.98
C LYS A 68 -10.89 -10.78 11.06
N LEU A 69 -11.21 -10.00 10.02
CA LEU A 69 -12.46 -9.23 9.99
C LEU A 69 -13.70 -10.12 9.93
N VAL A 70 -13.72 -11.15 9.07
CA VAL A 70 -14.88 -12.05 8.93
C VAL A 70 -15.06 -12.97 10.13
N ASN A 71 -13.99 -13.31 10.85
CA ASN A 71 -14.03 -14.11 12.07
C ASN A 71 -14.35 -13.31 13.35
N GLY A 72 -15.01 -12.14 13.19
CA GLY A 72 -15.52 -11.33 14.31
C GLY A 72 -14.65 -10.16 14.71
N GLY A 73 -13.49 -9.96 14.08
CA GLY A 73 -12.57 -8.85 14.35
C GLY A 73 -13.05 -7.47 13.85
N ALA A 74 -14.04 -7.42 12.95
CA ALA A 74 -14.51 -6.17 12.33
C ALA A 74 -14.95 -5.10 13.35
N LYS A 75 -15.58 -5.52 14.46
CA LYS A 75 -16.04 -4.60 15.54
C LYS A 75 -14.90 -3.96 16.32
N SER A 76 -13.67 -4.43 16.13
CA SER A 76 -12.49 -3.93 16.83
C SER A 76 -11.84 -2.74 16.15
N PHE A 77 -12.25 -2.40 14.93
CA PHE A 77 -11.63 -1.37 14.12
C PHE A 77 -12.66 -0.40 13.51
N ASP A 78 -12.21 0.78 13.15
CA ASP A 78 -13.01 1.81 12.49
C ASP A 78 -12.63 1.92 11.01
N ILE A 79 -11.33 2.00 10.72
CA ILE A 79 -10.78 2.12 9.37
C ILE A 79 -9.95 0.88 9.06
N VAL A 80 -10.01 0.42 7.82
CA VAL A 80 -9.15 -0.61 7.24
C VAL A 80 -8.60 -0.14 5.90
N VAL A 81 -7.43 -0.67 5.49
CA VAL A 81 -6.71 -0.24 4.27
C VAL A 81 -6.51 -1.40 3.29
N PRO A 82 -7.57 -1.97 2.71
CA PRO A 82 -7.48 -3.09 1.76
C PRO A 82 -6.99 -2.64 0.38
N SER A 83 -6.37 -3.57 -0.35
CA SER A 83 -6.12 -3.40 -1.79
C SER A 83 -7.42 -3.57 -2.59
N GLN A 84 -7.43 -3.08 -3.83
CA GLN A 84 -8.62 -2.91 -4.68
C GLN A 84 -9.48 -4.17 -4.89
N ASP A 85 -8.87 -5.34 -4.97
CA ASP A 85 -9.57 -6.63 -5.10
C ASP A 85 -10.37 -6.95 -3.83
N PHE A 86 -9.75 -6.77 -2.66
CA PHE A 86 -10.43 -6.94 -1.36
C PHE A 86 -11.44 -5.83 -1.09
N VAL A 87 -11.23 -4.59 -1.55
CA VAL A 87 -12.28 -3.56 -1.53
C VAL A 87 -13.52 -4.06 -2.26
N SER A 88 -13.35 -4.61 -3.47
CA SER A 88 -14.44 -5.16 -4.28
C SER A 88 -15.18 -6.29 -3.55
N ILE A 89 -14.44 -7.21 -2.91
CA ILE A 89 -15.00 -8.31 -2.13
C ILE A 89 -15.78 -7.77 -0.91
N MET A 90 -15.19 -6.85 -0.18
CA MET A 90 -15.80 -6.27 1.04
C MET A 90 -17.06 -5.46 0.72
N LEU A 91 -17.08 -4.73 -0.42
CA LEU A 91 -18.28 -4.05 -0.91
C LEU A 91 -19.41 -5.04 -1.23
N LYS A 92 -19.12 -6.08 -2.01
CA LYS A 92 -20.10 -7.13 -2.36
C LYS A 92 -20.68 -7.82 -1.11
N LYS A 93 -19.89 -7.95 -0.04
CA LYS A 93 -20.31 -8.57 1.22
C LYS A 93 -20.93 -7.57 2.23
N GLY A 94 -21.04 -6.30 1.87
CA GLY A 94 -21.63 -5.27 2.74
C GLY A 94 -20.84 -5.06 4.04
N MET A 95 -19.52 -5.17 4.00
CA MET A 95 -18.61 -5.01 5.15
C MET A 95 -18.19 -3.57 5.39
N LEU A 96 -18.45 -2.66 4.45
CA LEU A 96 -18.10 -1.25 4.48
C LEU A 96 -19.33 -0.38 4.67
N GLN A 97 -19.13 0.82 5.19
CA GLN A 97 -20.15 1.85 5.26
C GLN A 97 -19.69 3.15 4.59
N PRO A 98 -20.64 4.02 4.17
CA PRO A 98 -20.29 5.25 3.48
C PRO A 98 -19.43 6.19 4.33
N ILE A 99 -18.47 6.83 3.67
CA ILE A 99 -17.68 7.94 4.20
C ILE A 99 -18.58 9.18 4.24
N ASP A 100 -18.49 9.98 5.29
CA ASP A 100 -19.20 11.26 5.37
C ASP A 100 -18.59 12.25 4.36
N GLN A 101 -19.23 12.36 3.19
CA GLN A 101 -18.79 13.20 2.09
C GLN A 101 -18.73 14.69 2.45
N SER A 102 -19.48 15.14 3.45
CA SER A 102 -19.42 16.53 3.92
C SER A 102 -18.10 16.86 4.61
N LYS A 103 -17.41 15.85 5.11
CA LYS A 103 -16.11 15.95 5.77
C LYS A 103 -14.94 15.71 4.83
N PHE A 104 -15.15 15.02 3.71
CA PHE A 104 -14.11 14.73 2.71
C PHE A 104 -13.94 15.90 1.72
N THR A 105 -13.45 17.04 2.20
CA THR A 105 -13.26 18.26 1.43
C THR A 105 -12.06 18.22 0.47
N ASN A 106 -11.09 17.32 0.71
CA ASN A 106 -9.91 17.11 -0.15
C ASN A 106 -10.16 16.13 -1.31
N ARG A 107 -11.41 15.74 -1.56
CA ARG A 107 -11.78 14.84 -2.67
C ARG A 107 -11.25 15.29 -4.03
N ASN A 108 -11.23 16.59 -4.30
CA ASN A 108 -10.75 17.18 -5.55
C ASN A 108 -9.23 17.15 -5.72
N LYS A 109 -8.49 16.68 -4.71
CA LYS A 109 -7.03 16.47 -4.77
C LYS A 109 -6.69 15.07 -5.30
N ILE A 110 -7.65 14.15 -5.34
CA ILE A 110 -7.44 12.82 -5.88
C ILE A 110 -7.33 12.89 -7.41
N ASN A 111 -6.31 12.23 -7.93
CA ASN A 111 -6.03 12.17 -9.36
C ASN A 111 -7.22 11.52 -10.11
N PRO A 112 -7.84 12.20 -11.08
CA PRO A 112 -8.93 11.63 -11.87
C PRO A 112 -8.58 10.32 -12.57
N LYS A 113 -7.33 10.13 -12.99
CA LYS A 113 -6.86 8.88 -13.62
C LYS A 113 -6.93 7.66 -12.69
N ILE A 114 -6.85 7.87 -11.37
CA ILE A 114 -7.07 6.80 -10.39
C ILE A 114 -8.53 6.40 -10.35
N LEU A 115 -9.46 7.35 -10.45
CA LEU A 115 -10.89 7.06 -10.42
C LEU A 115 -11.35 6.22 -11.59
N GLU A 116 -10.70 6.35 -12.75
CA GLU A 116 -10.93 5.50 -13.93
C GLU A 116 -10.51 4.02 -13.68
N LYS A 117 -9.56 3.80 -12.77
CA LYS A 117 -9.05 2.46 -12.42
C LYS A 117 -9.90 1.75 -11.35
N ILE A 118 -10.85 2.44 -10.69
CA ILE A 118 -11.68 1.90 -9.60
C ILE A 118 -13.18 1.84 -9.95
N PRO A 119 -13.59 1.07 -10.98
CA PRO A 119 -14.97 1.02 -11.41
C PRO A 119 -15.95 0.50 -10.35
N TYR A 120 -15.45 -0.10 -9.28
CA TYR A 120 -16.24 -0.58 -8.16
C TYR A 120 -16.73 0.54 -7.21
N ASP A 121 -16.05 1.69 -7.15
CA ASP A 121 -16.46 2.86 -6.35
C ASP A 121 -15.88 4.19 -6.91
N PRO A 122 -16.24 4.58 -8.16
CA PRO A 122 -15.64 5.76 -8.81
C PRO A 122 -16.00 7.07 -8.11
N GLU A 123 -17.06 7.06 -7.29
CA GLU A 123 -17.49 8.22 -6.50
C GLU A 123 -16.87 8.26 -5.10
N MET A 124 -15.97 7.34 -4.77
CA MET A 124 -15.33 7.25 -3.45
C MET A 124 -16.33 7.33 -2.29
N VAL A 125 -17.45 6.62 -2.43
CA VAL A 125 -18.49 6.57 -1.38
C VAL A 125 -18.02 5.74 -0.20
N TYR A 126 -17.28 4.64 -0.47
CA TYR A 126 -16.86 3.65 0.52
C TYR A 126 -15.35 3.53 0.65
N ALA A 127 -14.59 3.85 -0.40
CA ALA A 127 -13.15 3.63 -0.50
C ALA A 127 -12.45 4.86 -1.09
N VAL A 128 -11.57 5.48 -0.33
CA VAL A 128 -10.74 6.59 -0.81
C VAL A 128 -9.34 6.06 -1.15
N PRO A 129 -8.87 6.22 -2.39
CA PRO A 129 -7.50 5.85 -2.77
C PRO A 129 -6.48 6.39 -1.79
N TYR A 130 -5.61 5.50 -1.28
CA TYR A 130 -4.56 5.89 -0.35
C TYR A 130 -3.18 5.83 -1.00
N TYR A 131 -2.85 4.71 -1.64
CA TYR A 131 -1.60 4.59 -2.40
C TYR A 131 -1.78 3.68 -3.61
N PHE A 132 -1.15 4.09 -4.73
CA PHE A 132 -1.09 3.33 -5.97
C PHE A 132 0.36 2.97 -6.27
N GLY A 133 0.68 1.68 -6.27
CA GLY A 133 2.03 1.16 -6.42
C GLY A 133 2.11 -0.07 -7.32
N ALA A 134 3.33 -0.45 -7.63
CA ALA A 134 3.64 -1.67 -8.38
C ALA A 134 4.96 -2.27 -7.89
N ALA A 135 5.12 -3.58 -8.05
CA ALA A 135 6.41 -4.21 -7.97
C ALA A 135 7.26 -3.81 -9.20
N GLY A 136 8.56 -3.78 -9.01
CA GLY A 136 9.51 -3.46 -10.06
C GLY A 136 10.74 -4.33 -9.97
N ILE A 137 11.82 -3.88 -10.58
CA ILE A 137 13.09 -4.59 -10.65
C ILE A 137 14.17 -3.79 -9.94
N SER A 138 14.87 -4.42 -8.99
CA SER A 138 16.09 -3.90 -8.38
C SER A 138 17.30 -4.59 -8.98
N VAL A 139 18.25 -3.81 -9.51
CA VAL A 139 19.56 -4.30 -9.98
C VAL A 139 20.66 -3.77 -9.07
N ASN A 140 21.54 -4.65 -8.59
CA ASN A 140 22.69 -4.28 -7.80
C ASN A 140 23.81 -3.78 -8.71
N LYS A 141 23.98 -2.45 -8.79
CA LYS A 141 24.95 -1.78 -9.66
C LYS A 141 26.41 -2.17 -9.35
N LYS A 142 26.73 -2.51 -8.09
CA LYS A 142 28.06 -2.96 -7.69
C LYS A 142 28.40 -4.34 -8.27
N LYS A 143 27.38 -5.14 -8.60
CA LYS A 143 27.53 -6.49 -9.16
C LYS A 143 27.41 -6.53 -10.68
N VAL A 144 26.84 -5.49 -11.28
CA VAL A 144 26.64 -5.35 -12.73
C VAL A 144 27.35 -4.07 -13.20
N PRO A 145 28.68 -4.05 -13.22
CA PRO A 145 29.45 -2.88 -13.62
C PRO A 145 29.18 -2.53 -15.08
N GLY A 146 28.88 -1.24 -15.32
CA GLY A 146 28.57 -0.72 -16.66
C GLY A 146 27.09 -0.60 -16.97
N GLY A 147 26.19 -1.17 -16.14
CA GLY A 147 24.75 -0.97 -16.26
C GLY A 147 24.13 -1.43 -17.59
N ASN A 148 24.74 -2.44 -18.23
CA ASN A 148 24.28 -2.93 -19.53
C ASN A 148 23.28 -4.07 -19.36
N TYR A 149 21.98 -3.74 -19.25
CA TYR A 149 20.86 -4.66 -19.17
C TYR A 149 19.58 -4.01 -19.72
N GLU A 150 18.66 -4.86 -20.16
CA GLU A 150 17.34 -4.38 -20.64
C GLU A 150 16.48 -3.89 -19.46
N ARG A 151 15.67 -2.86 -19.68
CA ARG A 151 14.70 -2.35 -18.70
C ARG A 151 13.30 -2.90 -18.99
N THR A 152 13.23 -4.18 -19.31
CA THR A 152 12.02 -4.96 -19.55
C THR A 152 11.98 -6.16 -18.62
N TRP A 153 10.85 -6.85 -18.50
CA TRP A 153 10.78 -8.10 -17.73
C TRP A 153 11.69 -9.19 -18.27
N ASN A 154 12.10 -9.11 -19.54
CA ASN A 154 13.00 -10.08 -20.14
C ASN A 154 14.44 -10.04 -19.58
N ILE A 155 14.76 -9.07 -18.73
CA ILE A 155 16.03 -9.04 -17.97
C ILE A 155 16.25 -10.35 -17.19
N PHE A 156 15.17 -11.02 -16.75
CA PHE A 156 15.27 -12.33 -16.10
C PHE A 156 15.74 -13.47 -17.02
N ALA A 157 15.74 -13.26 -18.34
CA ALA A 157 16.31 -14.19 -19.31
C ALA A 157 17.82 -13.94 -19.57
N ASP A 158 18.39 -12.85 -19.05
CA ASP A 158 19.81 -12.53 -19.25
C ASP A 158 20.70 -13.43 -18.39
N PRO A 159 21.58 -14.25 -19.03
CA PRO A 159 22.43 -15.20 -18.33
C PRO A 159 23.47 -14.56 -17.38
N GLN A 160 23.70 -13.23 -17.47
CA GLN A 160 24.58 -12.54 -16.52
C GLN A 160 24.06 -12.61 -15.07
N PHE A 161 22.76 -12.81 -14.88
CA PHE A 161 22.11 -12.92 -13.58
C PHE A 161 21.91 -14.36 -13.11
N ALA A 162 22.37 -15.35 -13.87
CA ALA A 162 22.23 -16.76 -13.53
C ALA A 162 22.80 -17.07 -12.14
N GLY A 163 21.99 -17.67 -11.27
CA GLY A 163 22.37 -17.95 -9.88
C GLY A 163 22.28 -16.75 -8.92
N HIS A 164 21.81 -15.58 -9.38
CA HIS A 164 21.74 -14.35 -8.57
C HIS A 164 20.45 -13.56 -8.79
N ALA A 165 19.41 -14.17 -9.34
CA ALA A 165 18.11 -13.55 -9.55
C ALA A 165 17.03 -14.16 -8.64
N SER A 166 16.09 -13.33 -8.18
CA SER A 166 14.87 -13.78 -7.48
C SER A 166 13.64 -13.06 -7.97
N MET A 167 12.50 -13.74 -7.90
CA MET A 167 11.18 -13.12 -8.07
C MET A 167 10.34 -13.37 -6.80
N MET A 168 9.27 -12.60 -6.63
CA MET A 168 8.37 -12.75 -5.49
C MET A 168 7.69 -14.12 -5.49
N ASP A 169 7.43 -14.68 -4.31
CA ASP A 169 6.54 -15.84 -4.15
C ASP A 169 5.07 -15.37 -4.17
N ASP A 170 4.70 -14.74 -5.27
CA ASP A 170 3.34 -14.24 -5.54
C ASP A 170 2.97 -14.51 -7.00
N TYR A 171 2.00 -15.41 -7.17
CA TYR A 171 1.56 -15.84 -8.50
C TYR A 171 0.87 -14.73 -9.31
N ARG A 172 0.22 -13.77 -8.66
CA ARG A 172 -0.43 -12.65 -9.35
C ARG A 172 0.60 -11.64 -9.86
N GLU A 173 1.72 -11.49 -9.14
CA GLU A 173 2.85 -10.67 -9.59
C GLU A 173 3.59 -11.37 -10.73
N VAL A 174 4.15 -12.55 -10.51
CA VAL A 174 5.06 -13.19 -11.48
C VAL A 174 4.37 -13.59 -12.79
N LEU A 175 3.17 -14.16 -12.73
CA LEU A 175 2.38 -14.44 -13.94
C LEU A 175 1.93 -13.15 -14.62
N GLY A 176 1.59 -12.13 -13.84
CA GLY A 176 1.21 -10.81 -14.34
C GLY A 176 2.35 -10.12 -15.09
N ASP A 177 3.59 -10.19 -14.57
CA ASP A 177 4.79 -9.67 -15.25
C ASP A 177 4.99 -10.33 -16.61
N ALA A 178 4.87 -11.67 -16.66
CA ALA A 178 5.03 -12.42 -17.90
C ALA A 178 3.92 -12.15 -18.91
N LEU A 179 2.69 -12.02 -18.45
CA LEU A 179 1.54 -11.61 -19.28
C LEU A 179 1.78 -10.21 -19.86
N LYS A 180 2.20 -9.26 -18.99
CA LYS A 180 2.41 -7.87 -19.40
C LYS A 180 3.55 -7.74 -20.41
N TYR A 181 4.67 -8.44 -20.18
CA TYR A 181 5.77 -8.51 -21.14
C TYR A 181 5.33 -9.02 -22.53
N GLN A 182 4.38 -9.94 -22.56
CA GLN A 182 3.81 -10.47 -23.82
C GLN A 182 2.70 -9.59 -24.41
N GLY A 183 2.38 -8.44 -23.79
CA GLY A 183 1.35 -7.52 -24.25
C GLY A 183 -0.08 -7.92 -23.86
N TYR A 184 -0.24 -8.85 -22.91
CA TYR A 184 -1.54 -9.28 -22.40
C TYR A 184 -1.93 -8.52 -21.12
N SER A 185 -3.20 -8.63 -20.75
CA SER A 185 -3.69 -8.12 -19.46
C SER A 185 -3.14 -8.95 -18.29
N VAL A 186 -2.75 -8.30 -17.18
CA VAL A 186 -2.39 -8.99 -15.93
C VAL A 186 -3.57 -9.75 -15.31
N CYS A 187 -4.79 -9.45 -15.77
CA CYS A 187 -6.03 -10.09 -15.37
C CYS A 187 -6.60 -10.99 -16.48
N SER A 188 -5.76 -11.49 -17.40
CA SER A 188 -6.22 -12.29 -18.52
C SER A 188 -7.04 -13.50 -18.05
N LYS A 189 -8.18 -13.69 -18.71
CA LYS A 189 -9.06 -14.87 -18.60
C LYS A 189 -8.99 -15.74 -19.84
N ASN A 190 -7.81 -15.80 -20.46
CA ASN A 190 -7.51 -16.62 -21.63
C ASN A 190 -6.45 -17.67 -21.26
N GLU A 191 -6.82 -18.95 -21.40
CA GLU A 191 -5.95 -20.07 -21.00
C GLU A 191 -4.68 -20.16 -21.83
N GLU A 192 -4.73 -19.82 -23.12
CA GLU A 192 -3.56 -19.87 -23.99
C GLU A 192 -2.55 -18.75 -23.64
N GLU A 193 -3.03 -17.56 -23.27
CA GLU A 193 -2.18 -16.47 -22.78
C GLU A 193 -1.48 -16.86 -21.47
N LEU A 194 -2.19 -17.46 -20.53
CA LEU A 194 -1.63 -17.98 -19.30
C LEU A 194 -0.59 -19.08 -19.53
N LYS A 195 -0.88 -20.04 -20.43
CA LYS A 195 0.08 -21.08 -20.81
C LYS A 195 1.32 -20.49 -21.46
N SER A 196 1.17 -19.46 -22.28
CA SER A 196 2.28 -18.73 -22.90
C SER A 196 3.17 -18.05 -21.84
N ALA A 197 2.54 -17.38 -20.86
CA ALA A 197 3.25 -16.75 -19.74
C ALA A 197 4.03 -17.78 -18.90
N VAL A 198 3.39 -18.89 -18.53
CA VAL A 198 4.04 -20.01 -17.82
C VAL A 198 5.21 -20.57 -18.59
N ASN A 199 5.05 -20.77 -19.92
CA ASN A 199 6.12 -21.27 -20.77
C ASN A 199 7.30 -20.29 -20.85
N LEU A 200 7.05 -19.00 -20.96
CA LEU A 200 8.07 -17.95 -20.93
C LEU A 200 8.88 -18.04 -19.62
N ILE A 201 8.20 -18.02 -18.48
CA ILE A 201 8.85 -18.11 -17.16
C ILE A 201 9.70 -19.39 -17.10
N LYS A 202 9.10 -20.55 -17.38
CA LYS A 202 9.74 -21.86 -17.27
C LYS A 202 10.99 -22.00 -18.13
N THR A 203 10.93 -21.48 -19.37
CA THR A 203 11.99 -21.74 -20.37
C THR A 203 13.02 -20.64 -20.46
N LYS A 204 12.69 -19.40 -20.03
CA LYS A 204 13.59 -18.24 -20.18
C LYS A 204 14.03 -17.62 -18.86
N TRP A 205 13.13 -17.47 -17.88
CA TRP A 205 13.46 -16.76 -16.64
C TRP A 205 13.94 -17.71 -15.55
N LEU A 206 13.23 -18.81 -15.37
CA LEU A 206 13.51 -19.79 -14.31
C LEU A 206 14.95 -20.34 -14.30
N PRO A 207 15.65 -20.54 -15.44
CA PRO A 207 17.06 -20.96 -15.43
C PRO A 207 18.01 -20.00 -14.69
N ASN A 208 17.66 -18.73 -14.54
CA ASN A 208 18.46 -17.71 -13.86
C ASN A 208 18.00 -17.45 -12.41
N ILE A 209 16.77 -17.85 -12.06
CA ILE A 209 16.15 -17.59 -10.76
C ILE A 209 16.59 -18.66 -9.76
N VAL A 210 17.12 -18.22 -8.61
CA VAL A 210 17.55 -19.13 -7.51
C VAL A 210 16.45 -19.42 -6.53
N LYS A 211 15.47 -18.52 -6.40
CA LYS A 211 14.33 -18.67 -5.49
C LYS A 211 13.16 -17.76 -5.83
N PHE A 212 11.99 -18.15 -5.36
CA PHE A 212 10.86 -17.26 -5.17
C PHE A 212 10.78 -16.86 -3.70
N ASP A 213 10.72 -15.55 -3.41
CA ASP A 213 10.76 -15.01 -2.05
C ASP A 213 10.05 -13.66 -1.99
N ALA A 214 9.00 -13.57 -1.19
CA ALA A 214 8.20 -12.35 -1.05
C ALA A 214 8.71 -11.38 0.02
N GLU A 215 9.58 -11.82 0.95
CA GLU A 215 9.96 -11.04 2.13
C GLU A 215 11.48 -10.85 2.29
N GLY A 216 12.26 -11.89 2.05
CA GLY A 216 13.70 -11.93 2.39
C GLY A 216 14.61 -11.36 1.30
N PHE A 217 14.12 -11.14 0.09
CA PHE A 217 14.93 -10.77 -1.08
C PHE A 217 15.71 -9.46 -0.89
N GLY A 218 15.18 -8.49 -0.15
CA GLY A 218 15.86 -7.22 0.15
C GLY A 218 17.14 -7.42 0.96
N LYS A 219 17.11 -8.31 1.96
CA LYS A 219 18.28 -8.65 2.77
C LYS A 219 19.36 -9.35 1.94
N ASP A 220 18.96 -10.28 1.08
CA ASP A 220 19.89 -11.01 0.22
C ASP A 220 20.50 -10.09 -0.85
N PHE A 221 19.74 -9.13 -1.35
CA PHE A 221 20.23 -8.07 -2.22
C PHE A 221 21.26 -7.18 -1.51
N ALA A 222 20.96 -6.73 -0.29
CA ALA A 222 21.87 -5.88 0.48
C ALA A 222 23.20 -6.58 0.79
N ARG A 223 23.19 -7.90 1.05
CA ARG A 223 24.41 -8.70 1.21
C ARG A 223 25.16 -8.94 -0.11
N GLY A 224 24.53 -8.72 -1.24
CA GLY A 224 25.07 -8.97 -2.58
C GLY A 224 24.99 -10.44 -3.03
N ASP A 225 24.17 -11.25 -2.38
CA ASP A 225 23.84 -12.62 -2.78
C ASP A 225 22.93 -12.60 -4.03
N LEU A 226 21.97 -11.67 -4.05
CA LEU A 226 21.14 -11.38 -5.21
C LEU A 226 21.62 -10.12 -5.93
N TRP A 227 21.64 -10.18 -7.26
CA TRP A 227 22.02 -9.08 -8.14
C TRP A 227 20.81 -8.49 -8.87
N LEU A 228 19.78 -9.30 -9.00
CA LEU A 228 18.51 -8.97 -9.65
C LEU A 228 17.34 -9.47 -8.79
N CYS A 229 16.41 -8.57 -8.46
CA CYS A 229 15.22 -8.92 -7.71
C CYS A 229 13.97 -8.28 -8.33
N GLN A 230 12.91 -9.08 -8.52
CA GLN A 230 11.56 -8.53 -8.71
C GLN A 230 10.92 -8.38 -7.33
N GLY A 231 10.34 -7.21 -7.07
CA GLY A 231 9.63 -6.95 -5.83
C GLY A 231 9.38 -5.47 -5.55
N TYR A 232 8.93 -5.17 -4.36
CA TYR A 232 8.66 -3.79 -3.94
C TYR A 232 9.96 -3.05 -3.59
N ALA A 233 10.04 -1.79 -4.04
CA ALA A 233 11.23 -0.95 -3.86
C ALA A 233 11.64 -0.83 -2.39
N GLU A 234 10.68 -0.58 -1.50
CA GLU A 234 10.90 -0.38 -0.08
C GLU A 234 11.59 -1.56 0.61
N CYS A 235 11.39 -2.79 0.13
CA CYS A 235 12.06 -3.97 0.68
C CYS A 235 13.58 -3.93 0.44
N VAL A 236 14.03 -3.40 -0.69
CA VAL A 236 15.47 -3.25 -1.00
C VAL A 236 16.03 -1.99 -0.36
N TYR A 237 15.33 -0.86 -0.50
CA TYR A 237 15.76 0.41 0.07
C TYR A 237 15.81 0.42 1.60
N GLY A 238 14.97 -0.40 2.26
CA GLY A 238 14.97 -0.56 3.71
C GLY A 238 16.16 -1.34 4.26
N GLU A 239 16.81 -2.17 3.44
CA GLU A 239 17.91 -3.03 3.88
C GLU A 239 19.31 -2.51 3.45
N VAL A 240 19.39 -1.69 2.42
CA VAL A 240 20.64 -1.05 1.98
C VAL A 240 20.82 0.27 2.73
N PRO A 241 22.02 0.57 3.30
CA PRO A 241 22.30 1.86 3.92
C PRO A 241 21.99 3.03 2.98
N GLN A 242 21.36 4.10 3.51
CA GLN A 242 20.86 5.21 2.70
C GLN A 242 21.94 5.94 1.90
N ASP A 243 23.13 6.07 2.45
CA ASP A 243 24.30 6.67 1.80
C ASP A 243 24.87 5.82 0.66
N GLU A 244 24.51 4.53 0.61
CA GLU A 244 24.89 3.60 -0.46
C GLU A 244 23.86 3.45 -1.59
N TRP A 245 22.66 4.00 -1.43
CA TRP A 245 21.56 3.80 -2.40
C TRP A 245 21.96 4.17 -3.83
N ALA A 246 22.54 5.36 -3.99
CA ALA A 246 22.94 5.87 -5.30
C ALA A 246 23.94 4.98 -6.03
N ASP A 247 24.81 4.29 -5.29
CA ASP A 247 25.88 3.46 -5.86
C ASP A 247 25.47 1.98 -5.97
N THR A 248 24.44 1.56 -5.22
CA THR A 248 24.07 0.14 -5.10
C THR A 248 22.80 -0.22 -5.86
N ILE A 249 21.77 0.65 -5.80
CA ILE A 249 20.44 0.31 -6.28
C ILE A 249 20.15 1.01 -7.61
N ASP A 250 19.76 0.25 -8.63
CA ASP A 250 18.96 0.74 -9.76
C ASP A 250 17.60 0.07 -9.67
N PHE A 251 16.61 0.82 -9.18
CA PHE A 251 15.23 0.36 -9.18
C PHE A 251 14.45 0.97 -10.34
N PHE A 252 13.69 0.16 -11.03
CA PHE A 252 12.77 0.61 -12.07
C PHE A 252 11.57 -0.31 -12.21
N ILE A 253 10.45 0.26 -12.64
CA ILE A 253 9.34 -0.50 -13.18
C ILE A 253 9.62 -0.64 -14.69
N PRO A 254 9.56 -1.87 -15.25
CA PRO A 254 9.83 -2.12 -16.65
C PRO A 254 8.98 -1.28 -17.60
N GLU A 255 9.52 -1.00 -18.78
CA GLU A 255 8.84 -0.21 -19.82
C GLU A 255 7.56 -0.88 -20.32
N ASP A 256 7.44 -2.18 -20.15
CA ASP A 256 6.23 -2.97 -20.43
C ASP A 256 5.07 -2.63 -19.48
N GLY A 257 5.35 -1.97 -18.34
CA GLY A 257 4.48 -1.88 -17.19
C GLY A 257 4.48 -3.19 -16.42
N GLY A 258 3.53 -3.36 -15.49
CA GLY A 258 3.42 -4.57 -14.67
C GLY A 258 2.11 -4.61 -13.90
N PRO A 259 1.93 -5.62 -13.05
CA PRO A 259 0.88 -5.64 -12.06
C PRO A 259 1.00 -4.45 -11.12
N SER A 260 -0.13 -3.88 -10.73
CA SER A 260 -0.18 -2.80 -9.76
C SER A 260 -1.27 -3.04 -8.73
N TYR A 261 -1.18 -2.34 -7.61
CA TYR A 261 -2.15 -2.36 -6.53
C TYR A 261 -2.58 -0.96 -6.16
N LEU A 262 -3.79 -0.84 -5.62
CA LEU A 262 -4.35 0.39 -5.09
C LEU A 262 -4.94 0.12 -3.72
N ASP A 263 -4.25 0.57 -2.70
CA ASP A 263 -4.76 0.53 -1.33
C ASP A 263 -5.70 1.69 -1.09
N SER A 264 -6.77 1.44 -0.35
CA SER A 264 -7.80 2.44 -0.10
C SER A 264 -8.18 2.50 1.38
N LEU A 265 -8.41 3.71 1.88
CA LEU A 265 -8.96 3.95 3.22
C LEU A 265 -10.47 3.67 3.19
N CYS A 266 -10.92 2.68 3.96
CA CYS A 266 -12.32 2.25 4.03
C CYS A 266 -12.83 2.28 5.47
N ILE A 267 -14.08 2.65 5.70
CA ILE A 267 -14.72 2.62 7.01
C ILE A 267 -15.49 1.31 7.15
N LEU A 268 -15.20 0.54 8.21
CA LEU A 268 -15.88 -0.72 8.49
C LEU A 268 -17.33 -0.48 8.91
N LYS A 269 -18.25 -1.35 8.46
CA LYS A 269 -19.70 -1.23 8.66
C LYS A 269 -20.13 -1.02 10.12
N ASP A 270 -19.44 -1.68 11.05
CA ASP A 270 -19.79 -1.65 12.48
C ASP A 270 -19.16 -0.49 13.25
N SER A 271 -18.32 0.34 12.60
CA SER A 271 -17.71 1.51 13.23
C SER A 271 -18.77 2.48 13.74
N LYS A 272 -18.59 2.96 14.96
CA LYS A 272 -19.41 4.02 15.59
C LYS A 272 -18.76 5.40 15.46
N ASN A 273 -17.55 5.46 14.88
CA ASN A 273 -16.73 6.67 14.78
C ASN A 273 -16.68 7.23 13.34
N VAL A 274 -17.74 7.04 12.52
CA VAL A 274 -17.76 7.43 11.10
C VAL A 274 -17.30 8.86 10.88
N GLY A 275 -17.79 9.80 11.72
CA GLY A 275 -17.40 11.19 11.63
C GLY A 275 -15.90 11.42 11.81
N LEU A 276 -15.31 10.84 12.86
CA LEU A 276 -13.88 10.97 13.13
C LEU A 276 -13.02 10.21 12.10
N ALA A 277 -13.51 9.05 11.62
CA ALA A 277 -12.88 8.30 10.55
C ALA A 277 -12.84 9.08 9.23
N SER A 278 -13.93 9.76 8.89
CA SER A 278 -14.00 10.61 7.68
C SER A 278 -13.09 11.83 7.80
N GLU A 279 -12.97 12.44 9.00
CA GLU A 279 -12.00 13.50 9.26
C GLU A 279 -10.56 12.99 9.11
N PHE A 280 -10.25 11.76 9.56
CA PHE A 280 -8.92 11.16 9.39
C PHE A 280 -8.59 10.97 7.91
N ILE A 281 -9.52 10.42 7.13
CA ILE A 281 -9.36 10.25 5.68
C ILE A 281 -9.10 11.60 5.01
N ASN A 282 -9.91 12.62 5.36
CA ASN A 282 -9.72 13.97 4.82
C ASN A 282 -8.38 14.59 5.26
N PHE A 283 -7.97 14.38 6.50
CA PHE A 283 -6.71 14.90 7.05
C PHE A 283 -5.49 14.30 6.35
N ILE A 284 -5.50 12.99 6.09
CA ILE A 284 -4.43 12.32 5.33
C ILE A 284 -4.32 12.92 3.93
N HIS A 285 -5.44 13.25 3.28
CA HIS A 285 -5.46 13.82 1.92
C HIS A 285 -5.24 15.32 1.84
N ARG A 286 -4.92 16.01 2.93
CA ARG A 286 -4.32 17.34 2.84
C ARG A 286 -2.98 17.21 2.15
N PRO A 287 -2.67 17.99 1.11
CA PRO A 287 -1.45 17.82 0.34
C PRO A 287 -0.15 17.78 1.16
N GLU A 288 -0.07 18.62 2.19
CA GLU A 288 1.07 18.67 3.11
C GLU A 288 1.23 17.42 4.00
N ASN A 289 0.12 16.78 4.38
CA ASN A 289 0.14 15.53 5.16
C ASN A 289 0.40 14.33 4.27
N TYR A 290 -0.20 14.33 3.07
CA TYR A 290 0.02 13.28 2.09
C TYR A 290 1.48 13.28 1.60
N ALA A 291 2.09 14.45 1.43
CA ALA A 291 3.52 14.58 1.11
C ALA A 291 4.41 13.92 2.18
N LYS A 292 4.09 14.05 3.47
CA LYS A 292 4.83 13.38 4.55
C LYS A 292 4.73 11.85 4.45
N PHE A 293 3.56 11.33 4.09
CA PHE A 293 3.39 9.91 3.82
C PHE A 293 4.28 9.46 2.65
N LEU A 294 4.26 10.19 1.54
CA LEU A 294 5.09 9.88 0.38
C LEU A 294 6.60 9.99 0.72
N ASP A 295 6.99 11.00 1.48
CA ASP A 295 8.39 11.23 1.86
C ASP A 295 8.92 10.16 2.81
N PHE A 296 8.07 9.63 3.70
CA PHE A 296 8.43 8.55 4.62
C PHE A 296 8.89 7.30 3.86
N PHE A 297 8.21 6.95 2.77
CA PHE A 297 8.52 5.80 1.93
C PHE A 297 9.32 6.15 0.68
N ARG A 298 9.46 7.44 0.34
CA ARG A 298 9.95 7.92 -0.95
C ARG A 298 9.14 7.41 -2.15
N PHE A 299 7.85 7.19 -1.94
CA PHE A 299 6.94 6.78 -2.99
C PHE A 299 6.72 7.90 -4.02
N PRO A 300 6.49 7.57 -5.30
CA PRO A 300 6.04 8.57 -6.28
C PRO A 300 4.61 9.02 -5.95
N ASP A 301 4.28 10.27 -6.29
CA ASP A 301 2.93 10.79 -6.16
C ASP A 301 2.12 10.47 -7.42
N TYR A 302 1.10 9.64 -7.26
CA TYR A 302 0.14 9.35 -8.31
C TYR A 302 -1.30 9.55 -7.85
N VAL A 303 -1.56 9.61 -6.54
CA VAL A 303 -2.90 9.68 -5.96
C VAL A 303 -3.31 11.10 -5.62
N ASN A 304 -2.47 11.90 -4.95
CA ASN A 304 -2.80 13.27 -4.55
C ASN A 304 -2.03 14.27 -5.42
N ILE A 305 -2.72 14.84 -6.41
CA ILE A 305 -2.10 15.69 -7.45
C ILE A 305 -1.44 16.98 -6.96
N GLU A 306 -1.60 17.36 -5.70
CA GLU A 306 -1.03 18.56 -5.13
C GLU A 306 0.10 18.30 -4.12
N ALA A 307 0.29 17.05 -3.70
CA ALA A 307 1.25 16.71 -2.65
C ALA A 307 2.71 16.94 -3.09
N GLU A 308 3.01 16.79 -4.37
CA GLU A 308 4.36 17.01 -4.91
C GLU A 308 4.94 18.38 -4.54
N LYS A 309 4.09 19.42 -4.39
CA LYS A 309 4.51 20.79 -4.01
C LYS A 309 5.07 20.87 -2.58
N PHE A 310 4.79 19.89 -1.75
CA PHE A 310 5.15 19.84 -0.32
C PHE A 310 6.22 18.80 -0.02
N ARG A 311 6.65 18.04 -1.04
CA ARG A 311 7.63 16.99 -0.86
C ARG A 311 9.02 17.54 -0.54
N THR A 312 9.75 16.77 0.26
CA THR A 312 11.14 17.06 0.66
C THR A 312 12.12 16.00 0.16
N THR A 313 11.62 14.85 -0.32
CA THR A 313 12.44 13.74 -0.82
C THR A 313 12.20 13.50 -2.31
N THR A 314 13.21 12.94 -2.98
CA THR A 314 13.06 12.46 -4.35
C THR A 314 12.41 11.07 -4.35
N PRO A 315 11.39 10.82 -5.19
CA PRO A 315 10.77 9.50 -5.31
C PRO A 315 11.77 8.47 -5.86
N MET A 316 11.58 7.19 -5.50
CA MET A 316 12.43 6.07 -5.92
C MET A 316 12.33 5.80 -7.43
N TYR A 317 11.18 6.11 -8.03
CA TYR A 317 10.94 5.99 -9.47
C TYR A 317 9.93 7.05 -9.92
N PRO A 318 9.91 7.40 -11.23
CA PRO A 318 8.99 8.41 -11.75
C PRO A 318 7.53 7.92 -11.74
N ALA A 319 6.59 8.78 -11.37
CA ALA A 319 5.17 8.44 -11.25
C ALA A 319 4.52 8.07 -12.60
N GLU A 320 5.02 8.62 -13.70
CA GLU A 320 4.44 8.45 -15.04
C GLU A 320 4.45 7.00 -15.51
N ILE A 321 5.39 6.19 -15.03
CA ILE A 321 5.45 4.75 -15.39
C ILE A 321 4.22 3.99 -14.90
N MET A 322 3.57 4.47 -13.84
CA MET A 322 2.36 3.87 -13.28
C MET A 322 1.17 3.89 -14.26
N GLU A 323 1.20 4.75 -15.28
CA GLU A 323 0.19 4.75 -16.34
C GLU A 323 0.20 3.46 -17.16
N LYS A 324 1.37 2.82 -17.30
CA LYS A 324 1.54 1.55 -18.01
C LYS A 324 1.17 0.34 -17.16
N CYS A 325 1.06 0.51 -15.83
CA CYS A 325 0.72 -0.56 -14.92
C CYS A 325 -0.79 -0.81 -14.89
N GLU A 326 -1.16 -2.07 -14.70
CA GLU A 326 -2.55 -2.52 -14.67
C GLU A 326 -2.88 -3.10 -13.29
N LEU A 327 -4.03 -2.68 -12.72
CA LEU A 327 -4.47 -3.19 -11.42
C LEU A 327 -4.76 -4.70 -11.46
N LYS A 328 -4.28 -5.41 -10.46
CA LYS A 328 -4.62 -6.82 -10.18
C LYS A 328 -6.06 -6.92 -9.68
N ASN A 329 -7.02 -6.70 -10.54
CA ASN A 329 -8.44 -6.78 -10.20
C ASN A 329 -8.88 -8.20 -9.85
N ASP A 330 -10.07 -8.32 -9.23
CA ASP A 330 -10.72 -9.60 -8.95
C ASP A 330 -11.01 -10.34 -10.26
N ILE A 331 -10.42 -11.51 -10.43
CA ILE A 331 -10.57 -12.38 -11.61
C ILE A 331 -11.57 -13.52 -11.38
N GLY A 332 -12.21 -13.57 -10.21
CA GLY A 332 -13.20 -14.58 -9.84
C GLY A 332 -12.63 -15.99 -9.91
N ASP A 333 -13.37 -16.93 -10.52
CA ASP A 333 -13.00 -18.36 -10.59
C ASP A 333 -11.67 -18.64 -11.32
N TRP A 334 -11.10 -17.63 -12.01
CA TRP A 334 -9.79 -17.77 -12.64
C TRP A 334 -8.64 -17.75 -11.63
N LEU A 335 -8.89 -17.34 -10.41
CA LEU A 335 -7.87 -17.32 -9.35
C LEU A 335 -7.28 -18.72 -9.13
N ASP A 336 -8.13 -19.76 -9.03
CA ASP A 336 -7.71 -21.15 -8.87
C ASP A 336 -6.87 -21.64 -10.06
N LYS A 337 -7.15 -21.17 -11.25
CA LYS A 337 -6.40 -21.51 -12.46
C LYS A 337 -5.01 -20.88 -12.45
N TYR A 338 -4.90 -19.60 -12.09
CA TYR A 338 -3.62 -18.94 -11.89
C TYR A 338 -2.77 -19.66 -10.85
N TYR A 339 -3.36 -19.98 -9.70
CA TYR A 339 -2.68 -20.70 -8.64
C TYR A 339 -2.20 -22.08 -9.08
N SER A 340 -3.03 -22.86 -9.75
CA SER A 340 -2.67 -24.19 -10.26
C SER A 340 -1.51 -24.14 -11.27
N MET A 341 -1.49 -23.14 -12.14
CA MET A 341 -0.38 -22.94 -13.08
C MET A 341 0.91 -22.51 -12.38
N TRP A 342 0.81 -21.66 -11.36
CA TRP A 342 1.91 -21.26 -10.49
C TRP A 342 2.55 -22.47 -9.78
N GLU A 343 1.74 -23.31 -9.15
CA GLU A 343 2.24 -24.53 -8.49
C GLU A 343 3.00 -25.44 -9.47
N SER A 344 2.58 -25.52 -10.73
CA SER A 344 3.30 -26.29 -11.75
C SER A 344 4.70 -25.75 -12.05
N LEU A 345 4.93 -24.45 -11.88
CA LEU A 345 6.25 -23.81 -11.99
C LEU A 345 7.13 -24.14 -10.78
N ARG A 346 6.58 -24.04 -9.56
CA ARG A 346 7.33 -24.27 -8.30
C ARG A 346 7.84 -25.71 -8.18
N ILE A 347 7.04 -26.68 -8.61
CA ILE A 347 7.46 -28.10 -8.62
C ILE A 347 8.67 -28.31 -9.56
N SER A 348 8.86 -27.47 -10.56
CA SER A 348 9.97 -27.56 -11.51
C SER A 348 11.30 -27.02 -10.95
N THR A 349 11.28 -26.36 -9.79
CA THR A 349 12.46 -25.76 -9.11
C THR A 349 13.03 -26.62 -7.99
N ASN A 350 12.32 -27.68 -7.57
CA ASN A 350 12.77 -28.69 -6.60
C ASN A 350 13.28 -29.93 -7.34
#